data_9a9c0c42e042a9c7ef6eeba140532ac1
#
_entry.id   9a9c0c42e042a9c7ef6eeba140532ac1
#
_cell.length_a   1.000
_cell.length_b   1.000
_cell.length_c   1.000
_cell.angle_alpha   90.00
_cell.angle_beta   90.00
_cell.angle_gamma   90.00
#
_symmetry.space_group_name_H-M   'P 1'
#
loop_
_entity.id
_entity.type
_entity.pdbx_description
1 polymer ?
#
loop_
_entity_poly.entity_id
_entity_poly.type
_entity_poly.pdbx_seq_one_letter_code
_entity_poly.pdbx_strand_id
1 'polypeptide(L)'
;MRKKVGLWVVGAAAVVLLGWGVTTLVTGDGKSKDSAEETAFSYAKDPTYYTEKFRPQYHLSPESGNMSDPNGMVYFEGEYHQFYQNSGQWGHAVSRDLIHWEHLPVALARDSLGEIWSGSAVVDTKDTSGFFGGKAGLVAIFTHFKGGLQSQSIAYSRDKGRTWTKYEGNPVIPNPGLKDFRDPKVIWHEQTKSWVMVVSADNRVQFYTSPDLKTWKLASEFGSDQGSHAAVWECPDLFELPVEGTKTKKWVLTISIGSNNTTKGSTAQYFVGTFDGQSFKNDNPTSEVLWTDYGKDFYAAVSYSDIPSKDGRRIWLGWMSNWRYPFAMPTGAWKGNMSVPRELGLRNIPNQGLRLIQEPIKELQTLRGKEVAVPKQQLAAGVNPFDGLKGTSYELNSELTVQPNSKVEFQLRKGTDQVTKVSYDAEAANLTIDRIHSGVTLFEKGFAEQMSAPLKLKDGKLKLRFFVDEASLEVFANDGEAVVSSLIFPDPTSNRLELIASEGKVTLDKAQFYPMGTVWRKEDVNGMAPQRVVLNKTTLDVPIYGSQSIEASVVPLSGPQELKWTSSDEEIATVSVTNNGAQVKGVKAGQAEIKATSQDGNIVSSVQVYVFDGK
;
A
#
# COMPACT_ATOMS: atom_id res chain seq x y z
N MET A 1 -62.14 46.35 -17.38
CA MET A 1 -62.32 46.76 -15.97
C MET A 1 -60.95 46.65 -15.32
N ARG A 2 -60.25 47.78 -15.14
CA ARG A 2 -60.11 48.57 -13.89
C ARG A 2 -59.79 47.66 -12.67
N LYS A 3 -58.72 47.75 -11.91
CA LYS A 3 -57.79 48.82 -11.38
C LYS A 3 -56.75 48.12 -10.52
N LYS A 4 -55.61 48.46 -10.25
CA LYS A 4 -54.73 49.54 -9.76
C LYS A 4 -53.68 48.94 -8.83
N VAL A 5 -52.40 49.04 -9.04
CA VAL A 5 -51.38 49.97 -8.52
C VAL A 5 -51.18 49.96 -6.99
N GLY A 6 -50.00 49.76 -6.56
CA GLY A 6 -49.49 50.05 -5.23
C GLY A 6 -47.94 49.94 -5.18
N LEU A 7 -47.30 51.05 -5.45
CA LEU A 7 -45.86 51.33 -5.34
C LEU A 7 -45.59 51.82 -3.93
N TRP A 8 -44.56 51.32 -3.24
CA TRP A 8 -43.87 52.09 -2.17
C TRP A 8 -42.38 51.95 -2.28
N VAL A 9 -41.76 53.10 -2.45
CA VAL A 9 -40.34 53.43 -2.37
C VAL A 9 -40.04 54.03 -1.01
N VAL A 10 -38.85 53.93 -0.49
CA VAL A 10 -38.10 54.73 0.48
C VAL A 10 -37.12 53.80 1.20
N GLY A 11 -35.86 54.04 1.40
CA GLY A 11 -35.02 55.20 1.16
C GLY A 11 -33.60 54.88 1.65
N ALA A 12 -32.65 55.48 1.03
CA ALA A 12 -31.21 55.40 1.32
C ALA A 12 -30.85 56.11 2.63
N ALA A 13 -29.82 55.62 3.31
CA ALA A 13 -29.01 56.43 4.20
C ALA A 13 -27.53 56.09 4.00
N ALA A 14 -26.83 57.02 3.38
CA ALA A 14 -25.35 57.08 3.31
C ALA A 14 -24.83 57.69 4.62
N VAL A 15 -23.78 57.05 5.18
CA VAL A 15 -22.94 57.74 6.18
C VAL A 15 -21.51 57.79 5.58
N VAL A 16 -21.12 59.03 5.30
CA VAL A 16 -19.77 59.43 4.95
C VAL A 16 -19.02 59.68 6.25
N LEU A 17 -17.83 59.06 6.42
CA LEU A 17 -16.83 59.50 7.36
C LEU A 17 -15.50 59.71 6.62
N LEU A 18 -15.14 60.97 6.52
CA LEU A 18 -13.83 61.49 6.11
C LEU A 18 -12.80 61.24 7.20
N GLY A 19 -11.60 60.86 6.81
CA GLY A 19 -10.46 60.80 7.73
C GLY A 19 -9.13 60.59 7.02
N TRP A 20 -8.55 61.67 6.60
CA TRP A 20 -7.13 62.06 6.48
C TRP A 20 -6.08 61.07 6.02
N GLY A 21 -5.47 61.42 4.88
CA GLY A 21 -4.29 60.80 4.30
C GLY A 21 -2.99 61.11 5.02
N VAL A 22 -2.07 60.18 4.94
CA VAL A 22 -0.62 60.43 4.96
C VAL A 22 -0.02 59.65 3.80
N THR A 23 0.43 60.37 2.81
CA THR A 23 1.27 59.86 1.72
C THR A 23 2.68 59.70 2.21
N THR A 24 3.21 58.50 2.24
CA THR A 24 4.65 58.25 2.20
C THR A 24 4.97 57.46 0.93
N LEU A 25 5.63 58.12 0.02
CA LEU A 25 6.32 57.51 -1.10
C LEU A 25 7.46 56.64 -0.55
N VAL A 26 7.43 55.36 -0.79
CA VAL A 26 8.60 54.48 -0.73
C VAL A 26 8.73 53.80 -2.09
N THR A 27 9.75 54.25 -2.82
CA THR A 27 10.31 53.54 -3.97
C THR A 27 11.04 52.29 -3.47
N GLY A 28 10.74 51.16 -4.02
CA GLY A 28 11.47 49.92 -3.67
C GLY A 28 10.97 48.73 -4.42
N ASP A 29 11.76 48.33 -5.37
CA ASP A 29 11.91 47.03 -6.04
C ASP A 29 10.77 46.00 -6.02
N GLY A 30 10.22 45.80 -7.21
CA GLY A 30 9.37 44.70 -7.54
C GLY A 30 10.09 43.35 -7.42
N LYS A 31 9.87 42.64 -6.32
CA LYS A 31 9.94 41.19 -6.27
C LYS A 31 8.51 40.68 -6.06
N SER A 32 7.93 40.18 -7.12
CA SER A 32 6.71 39.36 -7.04
C SER A 32 7.01 38.18 -6.14
N LYS A 33 6.50 38.20 -4.92
CA LYS A 33 6.33 36.99 -4.11
C LYS A 33 5.06 36.30 -4.61
N ASP A 34 5.18 35.48 -5.65
CA ASP A 34 4.31 34.33 -5.81
C ASP A 34 4.67 33.34 -4.70
N SER A 35 4.24 33.60 -3.48
CA SER A 35 4.09 32.57 -2.47
C SER A 35 2.79 31.84 -2.83
N ALA A 36 2.90 30.81 -3.69
CA ALA A 36 1.94 29.74 -3.65
C ALA A 36 1.92 29.25 -2.19
N GLU A 37 0.87 29.56 -1.45
CA GLU A 37 0.53 28.81 -0.26
C GLU A 37 0.33 27.35 -0.74
N GLU A 38 1.36 26.54 -0.58
CA GLU A 38 1.23 25.09 -0.59
C GLU A 38 0.22 24.78 0.51
N THR A 39 -1.04 24.55 0.13
CA THR A 39 -2.06 24.14 1.08
C THR A 39 -1.61 22.80 1.63
N ALA A 40 -1.16 22.81 2.88
CA ALA A 40 -0.71 21.63 3.60
C ALA A 40 -1.83 20.57 3.59
N PHE A 41 -1.46 19.29 3.55
CA PHE A 41 -2.40 18.19 3.70
C PHE A 41 -3.24 18.38 4.97
N SER A 42 -4.56 18.16 4.88
CA SER A 42 -5.47 18.30 6.01
C SER A 42 -5.79 16.91 6.58
N TYR A 43 -5.19 16.60 7.72
CA TYR A 43 -5.53 15.40 8.47
C TYR A 43 -7.00 15.38 8.92
N ALA A 44 -7.59 14.19 9.04
CA ALA A 44 -8.91 14.05 9.62
C ALA A 44 -8.94 14.64 11.05
N LYS A 45 -10.03 15.34 11.36
CA LYS A 45 -10.25 15.91 12.70
C LYS A 45 -10.77 14.88 13.70
N ASP A 46 -11.39 13.81 13.21
CA ASP A 46 -11.87 12.70 14.01
C ASP A 46 -10.70 11.83 14.48
N PRO A 47 -10.39 11.76 15.77
CA PRO A 47 -9.31 10.96 16.28
C PRO A 47 -9.55 9.45 16.13
N THR A 48 -10.79 9.02 15.83
CA THR A 48 -11.15 7.62 15.61
C THR A 48 -11.11 7.21 14.14
N TYR A 49 -10.82 8.16 13.23
CA TYR A 49 -10.72 7.89 11.80
C TYR A 49 -9.58 6.92 11.52
N TYR A 50 -9.87 5.78 10.87
CA TYR A 50 -8.90 4.73 10.55
C TYR A 50 -8.22 4.10 11.78
N THR A 51 -8.99 3.85 12.85
CA THR A 51 -8.51 3.14 14.05
C THR A 51 -9.06 1.72 14.21
N GLU A 52 -9.78 1.20 13.23
CA GLU A 52 -10.33 -0.14 13.27
C GLU A 52 -9.21 -1.19 13.34
N LYS A 53 -9.49 -2.33 13.92
CA LYS A 53 -8.55 -3.46 13.95
C LYS A 53 -8.09 -3.79 12.52
N PHE A 54 -6.80 -3.97 12.32
CA PHE A 54 -6.14 -4.24 11.04
C PHE A 54 -6.13 -3.08 10.03
N ARG A 55 -6.61 -1.89 10.39
CA ARG A 55 -6.60 -0.73 9.50
C ARG A 55 -5.16 -0.28 9.24
N PRO A 56 -4.70 -0.26 7.98
CA PRO A 56 -3.37 0.22 7.66
C PRO A 56 -3.16 1.67 8.08
N GLN A 57 -2.01 1.98 8.64
CA GLN A 57 -1.69 3.31 9.14
C GLN A 57 -0.98 4.17 8.09
N TYR A 58 -0.28 3.56 7.14
CA TYR A 58 0.41 4.28 6.06
C TYR A 58 0.24 3.66 4.67
N HIS A 59 -0.61 2.67 4.51
CA HIS A 59 -1.01 2.16 3.20
C HIS A 59 -2.38 2.72 2.82
N LEU A 60 -2.56 3.10 1.56
CA LEU A 60 -3.86 3.52 1.06
C LEU A 60 -4.87 2.38 1.14
N SER A 61 -5.96 2.60 1.85
CA SER A 61 -7.11 1.68 1.93
C SER A 61 -8.41 2.46 1.77
N PRO A 62 -9.52 1.85 1.33
CA PRO A 62 -10.78 2.57 1.17
C PRO A 62 -11.41 2.88 2.53
N GLU A 63 -12.18 3.95 2.66
CA GLU A 63 -12.94 4.23 3.89
C GLU A 63 -13.88 3.08 4.21
N SER A 64 -14.56 2.57 3.18
CA SER A 64 -15.42 1.37 3.25
C SER A 64 -15.53 0.73 1.87
N GLY A 65 -16.09 -0.49 1.80
CA GLY A 65 -16.21 -1.22 0.54
C GLY A 65 -14.90 -1.86 0.12
N ASN A 66 -14.70 -2.00 -1.19
CA ASN A 66 -13.60 -2.77 -1.75
C ASN A 66 -12.57 -1.88 -2.44
N MET A 67 -11.31 -2.24 -2.30
CA MET A 67 -10.21 -1.71 -3.09
C MET A 67 -9.43 -2.90 -3.65
N SER A 68 -9.38 -3.02 -4.97
CA SER A 68 -8.52 -3.98 -5.65
C SER A 68 -7.62 -3.27 -6.66
N ASP A 69 -7.53 -3.71 -7.88
CA ASP A 69 -6.55 -3.25 -8.87
C ASP A 69 -6.34 -1.73 -8.86
N PRO A 70 -5.10 -1.25 -8.74
CA PRO A 70 -4.79 0.16 -8.97
C PRO A 70 -5.09 0.52 -10.44
N ASN A 71 -5.77 1.64 -10.65
CA ASN A 71 -6.21 2.11 -11.96
C ASN A 71 -5.84 3.56 -12.18
N GLY A 72 -5.80 3.98 -13.43
CA GLY A 72 -5.74 5.38 -13.81
C GLY A 72 -4.63 6.19 -13.15
N MET A 73 -3.54 5.55 -12.75
CA MET A 73 -2.45 6.19 -12.01
C MET A 73 -1.77 7.25 -12.87
N VAL A 74 -1.93 8.51 -12.50
CA VAL A 74 -1.43 9.64 -13.28
C VAL A 74 -1.08 10.82 -12.37
N TYR A 75 -0.01 11.55 -12.73
CA TYR A 75 0.30 12.85 -12.11
C TYR A 75 -0.20 13.98 -13.00
N PHE A 76 -0.95 14.90 -12.42
CA PHE A 76 -1.42 16.10 -13.12
C PHE A 76 -1.48 17.31 -12.22
N GLU A 77 -0.82 18.42 -12.64
CA GLU A 77 -0.87 19.73 -11.98
C GLU A 77 -0.70 19.69 -10.44
N GLY A 78 0.31 18.96 -9.96
CA GLY A 78 0.66 18.91 -8.54
C GLY A 78 0.00 17.78 -7.75
N GLU A 79 -0.82 16.95 -8.38
CA GLU A 79 -1.54 15.86 -7.74
C GLU A 79 -1.25 14.52 -8.40
N TYR A 80 -1.01 13.49 -7.58
CA TYR A 80 -1.03 12.09 -7.97
C TYR A 80 -2.47 11.57 -7.82
N HIS A 81 -3.05 11.06 -8.88
CA HIS A 81 -4.37 10.45 -8.87
C HIS A 81 -4.22 8.94 -8.78
N GLN A 82 -4.89 8.34 -7.81
CA GLN A 82 -5.00 6.91 -7.61
C GLN A 82 -6.45 6.50 -7.74
N PHE A 83 -6.79 5.89 -8.86
CA PHE A 83 -8.07 5.22 -8.99
C PHE A 83 -7.89 3.74 -8.63
N TYR A 84 -8.97 3.07 -8.29
CA TYR A 84 -8.94 1.66 -7.92
C TYR A 84 -10.27 0.98 -8.23
N GLN A 85 -10.24 -0.32 -8.48
CA GLN A 85 -11.44 -1.11 -8.62
C GLN A 85 -12.24 -1.11 -7.32
N ASN A 86 -13.50 -0.70 -7.43
CA ASN A 86 -14.48 -0.72 -6.35
C ASN A 86 -15.79 -1.30 -6.87
N SER A 87 -15.89 -2.64 -6.90
CA SER A 87 -17.10 -3.36 -7.30
C SER A 87 -17.68 -2.94 -8.65
N GLY A 88 -16.86 -2.96 -9.71
CA GLY A 88 -17.26 -2.65 -11.09
C GLY A 88 -17.39 -1.14 -11.39
N GLN A 89 -16.70 -0.32 -10.64
CA GLN A 89 -16.55 1.12 -10.84
C GLN A 89 -15.18 1.58 -10.32
N TRP A 90 -14.75 2.80 -10.67
CA TRP A 90 -13.50 3.35 -10.16
C TRP A 90 -13.72 4.24 -8.95
N GLY A 91 -13.23 3.79 -7.77
CA GLY A 91 -12.96 4.66 -6.64
C GLY A 91 -11.80 5.61 -6.95
N HIS A 92 -11.63 6.68 -6.16
CA HIS A 92 -10.66 7.71 -6.44
C HIS A 92 -10.07 8.29 -5.16
N ALA A 93 -8.75 8.46 -5.15
CA ALA A 93 -8.03 9.22 -4.15
C ALA A 93 -6.95 10.08 -4.82
N VAL A 94 -6.58 11.19 -4.19
CA VAL A 94 -5.50 12.07 -4.65
C VAL A 94 -4.47 12.29 -3.55
N SER A 95 -3.22 12.51 -3.98
CA SER A 95 -2.10 12.80 -3.08
C SER A 95 -1.15 13.81 -3.72
N ARG A 96 -0.44 14.59 -2.91
CA ARG A 96 0.64 15.48 -3.39
C ARG A 96 2.02 14.87 -3.19
N ASP A 97 2.12 13.84 -2.38
CA ASP A 97 3.38 13.22 -1.95
C ASP A 97 3.39 11.69 -2.00
N LEU A 98 2.32 11.05 -2.53
CA LEU A 98 2.13 9.60 -2.64
C LEU A 98 1.90 8.86 -1.31
N ILE A 99 1.88 9.54 -0.18
CA ILE A 99 1.69 8.93 1.14
C ILE A 99 0.48 9.46 1.89
N HIS A 100 0.18 10.76 1.76
CA HIS A 100 -1.04 11.36 2.34
C HIS A 100 -2.12 11.42 1.28
N TRP A 101 -3.24 10.74 1.52
CA TRP A 101 -4.31 10.56 0.54
C TRP A 101 -5.61 11.22 0.99
N GLU A 102 -6.26 11.90 0.07
CA GLU A 102 -7.61 12.41 0.20
C GLU A 102 -8.55 11.57 -0.68
N HIS A 103 -9.57 10.96 -0.08
CA HIS A 103 -10.60 10.24 -0.82
C HIS A 103 -11.55 11.19 -1.52
N LEU A 104 -11.83 10.90 -2.78
CA LEU A 104 -12.77 11.64 -3.61
C LEU A 104 -13.98 10.74 -3.95
N PRO A 105 -15.09 11.34 -4.42
CA PRO A 105 -16.22 10.56 -4.93
C PRO A 105 -15.80 9.59 -6.05
N VAL A 106 -16.62 8.55 -6.26
CA VAL A 106 -16.45 7.62 -7.38
C VAL A 106 -16.27 8.38 -8.70
N ALA A 107 -15.16 8.15 -9.38
CA ALA A 107 -14.81 8.85 -10.62
C ALA A 107 -15.60 8.33 -11.82
N LEU A 108 -15.65 7.01 -11.98
CA LEU A 108 -16.31 6.35 -13.10
C LEU A 108 -17.29 5.29 -12.57
N ALA A 109 -18.57 5.63 -12.58
CA ALA A 109 -19.64 4.71 -12.24
C ALA A 109 -20.04 3.86 -13.45
N ARG A 110 -20.55 2.64 -13.20
CA ARG A 110 -21.14 1.77 -14.24
C ARG A 110 -22.26 2.49 -15.00
N ASP A 111 -22.50 2.08 -16.25
CA ASP A 111 -23.52 2.66 -17.12
C ASP A 111 -24.19 1.61 -18.03
N SER A 112 -24.85 2.08 -19.09
CA SER A 112 -25.53 1.21 -20.06
C SER A 112 -24.59 0.27 -20.83
N LEU A 113 -23.28 0.60 -20.95
CA LEU A 113 -22.26 -0.24 -21.57
C LEU A 113 -21.68 -1.27 -20.60
N GLY A 114 -21.98 -1.17 -19.31
CA GLY A 114 -21.61 -2.17 -18.31
C GLY A 114 -20.85 -1.64 -17.10
N GLU A 115 -20.11 -2.56 -16.46
CA GLU A 115 -19.19 -2.26 -15.38
C GLU A 115 -17.93 -1.60 -15.92
N ILE A 116 -17.28 -0.82 -15.07
CA ILE A 116 -16.01 -0.18 -15.37
C ILE A 116 -14.90 -1.02 -14.71
N TRP A 117 -14.18 -1.77 -15.52
CA TRP A 117 -13.05 -2.58 -15.10
C TRP A 117 -11.72 -1.83 -15.25
N SER A 118 -10.60 -2.51 -14.99
CA SER A 118 -9.29 -1.89 -14.88
C SER A 118 -8.82 -1.17 -16.14
N GLY A 119 -7.86 -0.27 -15.94
CA GLY A 119 -7.29 0.54 -17.01
C GLY A 119 -6.35 1.62 -16.48
N SER A 120 -6.03 2.60 -17.32
CA SER A 120 -5.02 3.63 -17.05
C SER A 120 -5.57 5.04 -17.30
N ALA A 121 -4.77 6.05 -16.94
CA ALA A 121 -5.02 7.44 -17.32
C ALA A 121 -3.73 8.10 -17.83
N VAL A 122 -3.88 9.09 -18.67
CA VAL A 122 -2.80 9.90 -19.25
C VAL A 122 -3.18 11.38 -19.27
N VAL A 123 -2.18 12.24 -19.35
CA VAL A 123 -2.37 13.66 -19.64
C VAL A 123 -2.24 13.88 -21.14
N ASP A 124 -3.33 14.27 -21.79
CA ASP A 124 -3.28 14.73 -23.18
C ASP A 124 -2.82 16.20 -23.21
N THR A 125 -1.51 16.38 -23.15
CA THR A 125 -0.89 17.72 -23.07
C THR A 125 -1.06 18.57 -24.32
N LYS A 126 -1.32 17.93 -25.46
CA LYS A 126 -1.44 18.59 -26.78
C LYS A 126 -2.86 18.64 -27.29
N ASP A 127 -3.84 18.17 -26.49
CA ASP A 127 -5.23 18.03 -26.88
C ASP A 127 -5.41 17.26 -28.20
N THR A 128 -4.65 16.15 -28.33
CA THR A 128 -4.73 15.28 -29.52
C THR A 128 -6.11 14.68 -29.67
N SER A 129 -6.80 14.47 -28.55
CA SER A 129 -8.18 13.99 -28.51
C SER A 129 -9.23 15.06 -28.91
N GLY A 130 -8.87 16.34 -28.85
CA GLY A 130 -9.79 17.45 -29.09
C GLY A 130 -10.83 17.65 -27.99
N PHE A 131 -10.61 17.08 -26.79
CA PHE A 131 -11.55 17.20 -25.67
C PHE A 131 -11.38 18.50 -24.87
N PHE A 132 -10.24 19.20 -24.98
CA PHE A 132 -9.83 20.22 -24.03
C PHE A 132 -9.75 21.64 -24.61
N GLY A 133 -10.08 21.81 -25.91
CA GLY A 133 -10.04 23.11 -26.57
C GLY A 133 -8.63 23.71 -26.65
N GLY A 134 -7.63 22.88 -26.91
CA GLY A 134 -6.22 23.24 -27.04
C GLY A 134 -5.47 23.33 -25.71
N LYS A 135 -6.04 22.90 -24.58
CA LYS A 135 -5.40 22.83 -23.26
C LYS A 135 -5.04 21.37 -22.92
N ALA A 136 -4.25 21.20 -21.87
CA ALA A 136 -4.01 19.88 -21.30
C ALA A 136 -5.23 19.39 -20.49
N GLY A 137 -5.42 18.06 -20.43
CA GLY A 137 -6.46 17.46 -19.61
C GLY A 137 -6.25 15.97 -19.43
N LEU A 138 -7.02 15.35 -18.53
CA LEU A 138 -6.92 13.94 -18.22
C LEU A 138 -7.83 13.10 -19.11
N VAL A 139 -7.30 12.00 -19.64
CA VAL A 139 -8.06 10.96 -20.33
C VAL A 139 -7.86 9.64 -19.59
N ALA A 140 -8.95 9.03 -19.14
CA ALA A 140 -8.98 7.68 -18.59
C ALA A 140 -9.32 6.70 -19.71
N ILE A 141 -8.62 5.57 -19.74
CA ILE A 141 -8.81 4.47 -20.68
C ILE A 141 -9.08 3.22 -19.86
N PHE A 142 -10.21 2.56 -20.08
CA PHE A 142 -10.68 1.49 -19.21
C PHE A 142 -11.46 0.42 -19.98
N THR A 143 -11.67 -0.72 -19.34
CA THR A 143 -12.48 -1.79 -19.90
C THR A 143 -13.93 -1.65 -19.46
N HIS A 144 -14.87 -1.61 -20.40
CA HIS A 144 -16.27 -1.90 -20.14
C HIS A 144 -16.52 -3.42 -20.17
N PHE A 145 -17.22 -3.93 -19.16
CA PHE A 145 -17.63 -5.33 -19.08
C PHE A 145 -19.15 -5.45 -19.03
N LYS A 146 -19.72 -6.15 -20.00
CA LYS A 146 -21.16 -6.45 -20.04
C LYS A 146 -21.44 -7.79 -20.69
N GLY A 147 -22.15 -8.67 -19.97
CA GLY A 147 -22.60 -9.94 -20.53
C GLY A 147 -21.49 -10.87 -21.04
N GLY A 148 -20.33 -10.85 -20.43
CA GLY A 148 -19.15 -11.62 -20.85
C GLY A 148 -18.27 -10.93 -21.90
N LEU A 149 -18.68 -9.80 -22.44
CA LEU A 149 -17.89 -9.03 -23.41
C LEU A 149 -17.10 -7.93 -22.72
N GLN A 150 -15.84 -7.79 -23.12
CA GLN A 150 -14.88 -6.79 -22.67
C GLN A 150 -14.48 -5.92 -23.85
N SER A 151 -14.57 -4.60 -23.70
CA SER A 151 -14.22 -3.63 -24.76
C SER A 151 -13.54 -2.41 -24.14
N GLN A 152 -12.69 -1.72 -24.90
CA GLN A 152 -11.97 -0.59 -24.36
C GLN A 152 -12.70 0.72 -24.63
N SER A 153 -12.80 1.54 -23.62
CA SER A 153 -13.54 2.81 -23.62
C SER A 153 -12.72 3.93 -22.98
N ILE A 154 -13.14 5.17 -23.19
CA ILE A 154 -12.47 6.35 -22.64
C ILE A 154 -13.44 7.30 -21.95
N ALA A 155 -12.90 8.04 -20.98
CA ALA A 155 -13.55 9.20 -20.38
C ALA A 155 -12.50 10.33 -20.22
N TYR A 156 -12.96 11.57 -20.12
CA TYR A 156 -12.05 12.70 -19.95
C TYR A 156 -12.51 13.63 -18.84
N SER A 157 -11.56 14.34 -18.25
CA SER A 157 -11.78 15.34 -17.20
C SER A 157 -11.12 16.65 -17.57
N ARG A 158 -11.85 17.76 -17.40
CA ARG A 158 -11.38 19.14 -17.62
C ARG A 158 -11.10 19.90 -16.34
N ASP A 159 -11.30 19.27 -15.19
CA ASP A 159 -11.26 19.88 -13.85
C ASP A 159 -10.36 19.08 -12.89
N LYS A 160 -9.21 18.64 -13.39
CA LYS A 160 -8.20 17.88 -12.62
C LYS A 160 -8.78 16.60 -11.99
N GLY A 161 -9.59 15.87 -12.74
CA GLY A 161 -10.13 14.58 -12.29
C GLY A 161 -11.28 14.67 -11.29
N ARG A 162 -11.83 15.86 -11.01
CA ARG A 162 -12.95 16.01 -10.06
C ARG A 162 -14.27 15.51 -10.67
N THR A 163 -14.48 15.74 -11.98
CA THR A 163 -15.60 15.18 -12.75
C THR A 163 -15.13 14.54 -14.04
N TRP A 164 -15.86 13.54 -14.50
CA TRP A 164 -15.50 12.76 -15.69
C TRP A 164 -16.67 12.68 -16.66
N THR A 165 -16.38 12.89 -17.94
CA THR A 165 -17.33 12.72 -19.05
C THR A 165 -16.93 11.51 -19.87
N LYS A 166 -17.78 10.49 -19.97
CA LYS A 166 -17.56 9.34 -20.85
C LYS A 166 -17.74 9.77 -22.30
N TYR A 167 -16.84 9.30 -23.17
CA TYR A 167 -16.89 9.63 -24.58
C TYR A 167 -18.11 8.98 -25.25
N GLU A 168 -18.88 9.75 -26.02
CA GLU A 168 -20.11 9.27 -26.67
C GLU A 168 -19.88 8.19 -27.75
N GLY A 169 -18.66 8.18 -28.34
CA GLY A 169 -18.23 7.18 -29.32
C GLY A 169 -17.67 5.88 -28.71
N ASN A 170 -17.87 5.64 -27.42
CA ASN A 170 -17.45 4.38 -26.78
C ASN A 170 -18.26 3.17 -27.29
N PRO A 171 -17.65 1.96 -27.37
CA PRO A 171 -16.26 1.67 -27.11
C PRO A 171 -15.32 2.13 -28.25
N VAL A 172 -14.12 2.63 -27.91
CA VAL A 172 -13.10 3.01 -28.91
C VAL A 172 -12.38 1.79 -29.50
N ILE A 173 -12.35 0.67 -28.80
CA ILE A 173 -11.96 -0.65 -29.34
C ILE A 173 -13.02 -1.67 -28.90
N PRO A 174 -13.91 -2.10 -29.81
CA PRO A 174 -14.83 -3.19 -29.54
C PRO A 174 -14.07 -4.51 -29.34
N ASN A 175 -14.70 -5.47 -28.65
CA ASN A 175 -14.09 -6.80 -28.48
C ASN A 175 -13.83 -7.47 -29.84
N PRO A 176 -12.59 -7.88 -30.13
CA PRO A 176 -12.25 -8.51 -31.41
C PRO A 176 -12.60 -10.01 -31.47
N GLY A 177 -13.42 -10.52 -30.56
CA GLY A 177 -13.80 -11.94 -30.48
C GLY A 177 -12.98 -12.73 -29.48
N LEU A 178 -12.29 -12.06 -28.54
CA LEU A 178 -11.50 -12.68 -27.48
C LEU A 178 -12.33 -12.90 -26.21
N LYS A 179 -12.02 -13.96 -25.48
CA LYS A 179 -12.65 -14.22 -24.18
C LYS A 179 -12.20 -13.20 -23.13
N ASP A 180 -10.91 -12.96 -23.06
CA ASP A 180 -10.28 -12.05 -22.14
C ASP A 180 -9.60 -10.92 -22.94
N PHE A 181 -10.15 -9.70 -22.84
CA PHE A 181 -9.66 -8.52 -23.57
C PHE A 181 -9.81 -7.28 -22.71
N ARG A 182 -8.85 -7.01 -21.80
CA ARG A 182 -8.99 -6.01 -20.74
C ARG A 182 -7.70 -5.36 -20.27
N ASP A 183 -7.85 -4.39 -19.40
CA ASP A 183 -6.81 -3.71 -18.63
C ASP A 183 -5.85 -2.90 -19.51
N PRO A 184 -6.35 -1.90 -20.27
CA PRO A 184 -5.53 -1.13 -21.18
C PRO A 184 -4.58 -0.21 -20.42
N LYS A 185 -3.28 -0.30 -20.70
CA LYS A 185 -2.29 0.70 -20.34
C LYS A 185 -1.92 1.54 -21.56
N VAL A 186 -2.03 2.84 -21.42
CA VAL A 186 -1.72 3.80 -22.49
C VAL A 186 -0.52 4.66 -22.09
N ILE A 187 0.37 4.88 -23.05
CA ILE A 187 1.53 5.77 -22.96
C ILE A 187 1.67 6.62 -24.22
N TRP A 188 2.29 7.80 -24.11
CA TRP A 188 2.78 8.55 -25.26
C TRP A 188 4.17 8.05 -25.66
N HIS A 189 4.34 7.59 -26.90
CA HIS A 189 5.64 7.17 -27.43
C HIS A 189 6.27 8.33 -28.23
N GLU A 190 7.29 8.95 -27.63
CA GLU A 190 7.84 10.21 -28.11
C GLU A 190 8.50 10.09 -29.50
N GLN A 191 9.15 8.96 -29.80
CA GLN A 191 9.85 8.74 -31.06
C GLN A 191 8.87 8.62 -32.25
N THR A 192 7.75 7.92 -32.07
CA THR A 192 6.73 7.74 -33.12
C THR A 192 5.65 8.81 -33.12
N LYS A 193 5.66 9.72 -32.08
CA LYS A 193 4.62 10.76 -31.90
C LYS A 193 3.21 10.19 -31.94
N SER A 194 2.98 9.09 -31.26
CA SER A 194 1.70 8.39 -31.18
C SER A 194 1.42 7.87 -29.77
N TRP A 195 0.16 7.74 -29.46
CA TRP A 195 -0.28 6.96 -28.31
C TRP A 195 -0.10 5.48 -28.59
N VAL A 196 0.35 4.75 -27.59
CA VAL A 196 0.47 3.30 -27.61
C VAL A 196 -0.38 2.75 -26.48
N MET A 197 -1.21 1.76 -26.77
CA MET A 197 -1.94 0.97 -25.80
C MET A 197 -1.36 -0.43 -25.79
N VAL A 198 -1.05 -0.96 -24.61
CA VAL A 198 -0.88 -2.39 -24.36
C VAL A 198 -2.10 -2.88 -23.60
N VAL A 199 -2.71 -3.97 -24.05
CA VAL A 199 -3.94 -4.54 -23.48
C VAL A 199 -3.82 -6.06 -23.41
N SER A 200 -4.31 -6.66 -22.33
CA SER A 200 -4.37 -8.12 -22.20
C SER A 200 -5.33 -8.74 -23.18
N ALA A 201 -4.92 -9.81 -23.82
CA ALA A 201 -5.63 -10.52 -24.89
C ALA A 201 -5.47 -12.03 -24.72
N ASP A 202 -6.32 -12.65 -23.89
CA ASP A 202 -6.24 -14.04 -23.43
C ASP A 202 -4.89 -14.33 -22.72
N ASN A 203 -3.97 -15.04 -23.39
CA ASN A 203 -2.66 -15.45 -22.85
C ASN A 203 -1.47 -14.65 -23.41
N ARG A 204 -1.73 -13.46 -23.93
CA ARG A 204 -0.74 -12.55 -24.53
C ARG A 204 -1.18 -11.11 -24.33
N VAL A 205 -0.41 -10.17 -24.83
CA VAL A 205 -0.82 -8.78 -24.98
C VAL A 205 -0.90 -8.38 -26.44
N GLN A 206 -1.79 -7.43 -26.73
CA GLN A 206 -1.87 -6.73 -28.00
C GLN A 206 -1.41 -5.29 -27.83
N PHE A 207 -0.64 -4.78 -28.82
CA PHE A 207 -0.25 -3.38 -28.91
C PHE A 207 -1.09 -2.69 -29.97
N TYR A 208 -1.65 -1.55 -29.62
CA TYR A 208 -2.37 -0.68 -30.54
C TYR A 208 -1.70 0.69 -30.58
N THR A 209 -1.81 1.38 -31.70
CA THR A 209 -1.35 2.76 -31.87
C THR A 209 -2.51 3.69 -32.22
N SER A 210 -2.45 4.94 -31.75
CA SER A 210 -3.47 5.96 -32.02
C SER A 210 -2.85 7.35 -32.16
N PRO A 211 -3.33 8.18 -33.08
CA PRO A 211 -2.96 9.60 -33.12
C PRO A 211 -3.75 10.47 -32.13
N ASP A 212 -4.92 10.01 -31.64
CA ASP A 212 -5.95 10.84 -31.04
C ASP A 212 -6.69 10.22 -29.84
N LEU A 213 -6.23 9.09 -29.30
CA LEU A 213 -6.86 8.32 -28.21
C LEU A 213 -8.25 7.73 -28.55
N LYS A 214 -8.80 8.02 -29.70
CA LYS A 214 -10.15 7.60 -30.16
C LYS A 214 -10.08 6.56 -31.27
N THR A 215 -9.11 6.69 -32.15
CA THR A 215 -8.94 5.82 -33.32
C THR A 215 -7.72 4.92 -33.10
N TRP A 216 -7.92 3.63 -32.94
CA TRP A 216 -6.88 2.67 -32.61
C TRP A 216 -6.65 1.67 -33.72
N LYS A 217 -5.38 1.36 -33.99
CA LYS A 217 -4.96 0.35 -34.96
C LYS A 217 -4.07 -0.69 -34.27
N LEU A 218 -4.42 -1.97 -34.43
CA LEU A 218 -3.57 -3.08 -33.98
C LEU A 218 -2.21 -3.01 -34.68
N ALA A 219 -1.14 -2.99 -33.90
CA ALA A 219 0.23 -2.92 -34.36
C ALA A 219 0.93 -4.29 -34.28
N SER A 220 0.87 -4.95 -33.14
CA SER A 220 1.51 -6.25 -32.93
C SER A 220 0.92 -6.99 -31.72
N GLU A 221 1.43 -8.20 -31.49
CA GLU A 221 1.16 -9.02 -30.30
C GLU A 221 2.47 -9.48 -29.68
N PHE A 222 2.45 -9.81 -28.38
CA PHE A 222 3.61 -10.35 -27.66
C PHE A 222 3.16 -11.32 -26.58
N GLY A 223 3.94 -12.40 -26.41
CA GLY A 223 3.92 -13.21 -25.21
C GLY A 223 3.31 -14.59 -25.34
N SER A 224 2.69 -14.97 -26.46
CA SER A 224 2.03 -16.28 -26.63
C SER A 224 2.94 -17.50 -26.34
N ASP A 225 4.23 -17.32 -26.43
CA ASP A 225 5.27 -18.38 -26.24
C ASP A 225 6.30 -17.99 -25.18
N GLN A 226 6.05 -16.97 -24.35
CA GLN A 226 7.04 -16.42 -23.42
C GLN A 226 6.52 -16.29 -21.99
N GLY A 227 7.39 -16.57 -21.02
CA GLY A 227 7.06 -16.42 -19.60
C GLY A 227 6.10 -17.50 -19.10
N SER A 228 5.34 -17.16 -18.06
CA SER A 228 4.40 -18.05 -17.43
C SER A 228 2.98 -17.86 -18.00
N HIS A 229 2.36 -18.98 -18.35
CA HIS A 229 0.96 -19.08 -18.79
C HIS A 229 0.10 -19.90 -17.80
N ALA A 230 0.42 -19.83 -16.52
CA ALA A 230 -0.30 -20.57 -15.48
C ALA A 230 -1.78 -20.15 -15.36
N ALA A 231 -2.11 -18.92 -15.74
CA ALA A 231 -3.48 -18.40 -15.87
C ALA A 231 -3.53 -17.26 -16.88
N VAL A 232 -4.71 -16.66 -17.06
CA VAL A 232 -4.94 -15.49 -17.89
C VAL A 232 -3.99 -14.34 -17.52
N TRP A 233 -3.56 -13.60 -18.54
CA TRP A 233 -2.76 -12.39 -18.38
C TRP A 233 -3.66 -11.18 -18.12
N GLU A 234 -3.29 -10.34 -17.14
CA GLU A 234 -4.06 -9.17 -16.71
C GLU A 234 -3.13 -7.99 -16.44
N CYS A 235 -3.69 -6.79 -16.37
CA CYS A 235 -3.06 -5.56 -15.91
C CYS A 235 -1.63 -5.35 -16.47
N PRO A 236 -1.45 -5.26 -17.80
CA PRO A 236 -0.15 -5.00 -18.37
C PRO A 236 0.32 -3.58 -18.04
N ASP A 237 1.63 -3.40 -17.86
CA ASP A 237 2.26 -2.08 -17.83
C ASP A 237 3.50 -2.06 -18.72
N LEU A 238 3.76 -0.93 -19.38
CA LEU A 238 4.88 -0.75 -20.28
C LEU A 238 5.58 0.58 -20.01
N PHE A 239 6.87 0.53 -19.69
CA PHE A 239 7.65 1.72 -19.39
C PHE A 239 9.14 1.54 -19.67
N GLU A 240 9.84 2.66 -19.86
CA GLU A 240 11.29 2.68 -20.03
C GLU A 240 11.99 3.00 -18.70
N LEU A 241 13.08 2.28 -18.40
CA LEU A 241 13.93 2.51 -17.23
C LEU A 241 15.39 2.69 -17.61
N PRO A 242 16.13 3.57 -16.92
CA PRO A 242 17.59 3.60 -17.03
C PRO A 242 18.20 2.35 -16.39
N VAL A 243 19.28 1.85 -16.96
CA VAL A 243 20.10 0.80 -16.38
C VAL A 243 21.14 1.42 -15.46
N GLU A 244 21.14 1.04 -14.19
CA GLU A 244 22.01 1.58 -13.15
C GLU A 244 23.48 1.57 -13.56
N GLY A 245 24.19 2.68 -13.33
CA GLY A 245 25.60 2.85 -13.65
C GLY A 245 25.92 2.98 -15.15
N THR A 246 24.91 3.08 -16.03
CA THR A 246 25.10 3.20 -17.47
C THR A 246 24.32 4.40 -18.05
N LYS A 247 24.50 4.65 -19.35
CA LYS A 247 23.66 5.62 -20.12
C LYS A 247 22.55 4.93 -20.91
N THR A 248 22.46 3.62 -20.82
CA THR A 248 21.46 2.84 -21.58
C THR A 248 20.13 2.81 -20.82
N LYS A 249 19.05 2.68 -21.60
CA LYS A 249 17.72 2.44 -21.08
C LYS A 249 17.17 1.16 -21.71
N LYS A 250 16.24 0.54 -21.00
CA LYS A 250 15.52 -0.64 -21.48
C LYS A 250 14.03 -0.49 -21.18
N TRP A 251 13.24 -1.10 -22.01
CA TRP A 251 11.81 -1.21 -21.79
C TRP A 251 11.50 -2.39 -20.87
N VAL A 252 10.54 -2.19 -20.02
CA VAL A 252 9.97 -3.22 -19.14
C VAL A 252 8.52 -3.37 -19.46
N LEU A 253 8.09 -4.60 -19.67
CA LEU A 253 6.69 -5.00 -19.78
C LEU A 253 6.35 -5.86 -18.57
N THR A 254 5.35 -5.48 -17.79
CA THR A 254 4.88 -6.26 -16.64
C THR A 254 3.51 -6.84 -16.92
N ILE A 255 3.22 -8.02 -16.36
CA ILE A 255 1.97 -8.75 -16.58
C ILE A 255 1.57 -9.42 -15.27
N SER A 256 0.36 -9.20 -14.85
CA SER A 256 -0.27 -9.96 -13.77
C SER A 256 -0.82 -11.28 -14.29
N ILE A 257 -0.73 -12.32 -13.48
CA ILE A 257 -1.21 -13.68 -13.80
C ILE A 257 -2.28 -14.04 -12.80
N GLY A 258 -3.48 -14.33 -13.27
CA GLY A 258 -4.64 -14.68 -12.46
C GLY A 258 -4.40 -15.84 -11.50
N SER A 259 -5.29 -16.04 -10.55
CA SER A 259 -5.16 -17.09 -9.54
C SER A 259 -5.09 -18.48 -10.18
N ASN A 260 -4.11 -19.28 -9.75
CA ASN A 260 -3.84 -20.61 -10.29
C ASN A 260 -3.16 -21.52 -9.26
N ASN A 261 -3.10 -22.81 -9.57
CA ASN A 261 -2.50 -23.80 -8.68
C ASN A 261 -0.97 -23.83 -8.71
N THR A 262 -0.34 -23.43 -9.82
CA THR A 262 1.13 -23.48 -9.98
C THR A 262 1.79 -22.49 -9.04
N THR A 263 1.30 -21.24 -9.01
CA THR A 263 1.79 -20.18 -8.12
C THR A 263 1.04 -20.13 -6.78
N LYS A 264 0.06 -21.01 -6.57
CA LYS A 264 -0.80 -21.04 -5.37
C LYS A 264 -1.50 -19.71 -5.11
N GLY A 265 -2.04 -19.12 -6.16
CA GLY A 265 -2.71 -17.82 -6.12
C GLY A 265 -2.31 -16.96 -7.32
N SER A 266 -2.73 -15.72 -7.32
CA SER A 266 -2.34 -14.72 -8.32
C SER A 266 -0.93 -14.18 -8.05
N THR A 267 -0.23 -13.76 -9.11
CA THR A 267 1.13 -13.22 -9.06
C THR A 267 1.39 -12.31 -10.27
N ALA A 268 2.60 -11.79 -10.44
CA ALA A 268 2.96 -10.99 -11.60
C ALA A 268 4.39 -11.26 -12.06
N GLN A 269 4.59 -11.23 -13.38
CA GLN A 269 5.89 -11.40 -14.04
C GLN A 269 6.27 -10.14 -14.82
N TYR A 270 7.55 -10.04 -15.21
CA TYR A 270 8.03 -8.97 -16.07
C TYR A 270 9.01 -9.45 -17.12
N PHE A 271 9.13 -8.66 -18.18
CA PHE A 271 10.07 -8.84 -19.27
C PHE A 271 10.91 -7.58 -19.43
N VAL A 272 12.20 -7.75 -19.71
CA VAL A 272 13.12 -6.64 -20.02
C VAL A 272 13.52 -6.74 -21.49
N GLY A 273 13.45 -5.63 -22.22
CA GLY A 273 13.73 -5.69 -23.64
C GLY A 273 13.82 -4.34 -24.34
N THR A 274 13.40 -4.34 -25.59
CA THR A 274 13.30 -3.15 -26.44
C THR A 274 11.88 -2.99 -26.97
N PHE A 275 11.46 -1.74 -27.16
CA PHE A 275 10.17 -1.40 -27.76
C PHE A 275 10.36 -0.24 -28.75
N ASP A 276 9.83 -0.39 -29.95
CA ASP A 276 10.01 0.58 -31.05
C ASP A 276 8.77 1.48 -31.28
N GLY A 277 7.78 1.41 -30.38
CA GLY A 277 6.50 2.09 -30.53
C GLY A 277 5.41 1.25 -31.15
N GLN A 278 5.73 0.04 -31.63
CA GLN A 278 4.81 -0.90 -32.22
C GLN A 278 4.96 -2.33 -31.70
N SER A 279 6.20 -2.78 -31.47
CA SER A 279 6.49 -4.16 -31.07
C SER A 279 7.48 -4.22 -29.92
N PHE A 280 7.23 -5.14 -28.96
CA PHE A 280 8.14 -5.44 -27.87
C PHE A 280 8.97 -6.69 -28.20
N LYS A 281 10.27 -6.61 -27.89
CA LYS A 281 11.21 -7.73 -28.02
C LYS A 281 11.87 -7.99 -26.69
N ASN A 282 11.65 -9.19 -26.14
CA ASN A 282 12.28 -9.64 -24.89
C ASN A 282 13.78 -9.93 -25.13
N ASP A 283 14.62 -9.49 -24.19
CA ASP A 283 16.08 -9.76 -24.21
C ASP A 283 16.46 -11.09 -23.54
N ASN A 284 15.55 -11.66 -22.72
CA ASN A 284 15.78 -12.89 -21.97
C ASN A 284 15.30 -14.13 -22.76
N PRO A 285 15.76 -15.35 -22.41
CA PRO A 285 15.18 -16.58 -22.94
C PRO A 285 13.67 -16.66 -22.75
N THR A 286 12.94 -17.20 -23.71
CA THR A 286 11.47 -17.28 -23.69
C THR A 286 10.92 -18.05 -22.47
N SER A 287 11.68 -19.03 -21.98
CA SER A 287 11.32 -19.86 -20.81
C SER A 287 11.68 -19.24 -19.47
N GLU A 288 12.42 -18.10 -19.45
CA GLU A 288 12.77 -17.44 -18.20
C GLU A 288 11.59 -16.64 -17.66
N VAL A 289 11.19 -16.92 -16.42
CA VAL A 289 10.13 -16.19 -15.73
C VAL A 289 10.74 -15.32 -14.66
N LEU A 290 10.55 -14.02 -14.76
CA LEU A 290 11.00 -13.02 -13.81
C LEU A 290 9.80 -12.52 -13.00
N TRP A 291 9.78 -12.79 -11.70
CA TRP A 291 8.68 -12.39 -10.82
C TRP A 291 8.86 -10.96 -10.30
N THR A 292 7.78 -10.19 -10.24
CA THR A 292 7.80 -8.83 -9.70
C THR A 292 7.89 -8.81 -8.18
N ASP A 293 7.26 -9.79 -7.51
CA ASP A 293 7.23 -9.94 -6.07
C ASP A 293 7.15 -11.45 -5.74
N TYR A 294 7.84 -11.88 -4.73
CA TYR A 294 7.86 -13.29 -4.32
C TYR A 294 6.82 -13.61 -3.23
N GLY A 295 6.13 -12.59 -2.74
CA GLY A 295 5.02 -12.73 -1.80
C GLY A 295 3.71 -13.15 -2.49
N LYS A 296 2.66 -13.24 -1.69
CA LYS A 296 1.32 -13.54 -2.20
C LYS A 296 0.46 -12.30 -2.38
N ASP A 297 0.84 -11.20 -1.76
CA ASP A 297 -0.03 -10.03 -1.65
C ASP A 297 0.56 -8.82 -2.38
N PHE A 298 0.82 -8.99 -3.68
CA PHE A 298 1.21 -7.92 -4.59
C PHE A 298 0.70 -8.27 -6.01
N TYR A 299 -0.35 -7.61 -6.44
CA TYR A 299 -1.05 -7.91 -7.69
C TYR A 299 -1.46 -6.66 -8.46
N ALA A 300 -1.70 -6.81 -9.77
CA ALA A 300 -2.20 -5.77 -10.68
C ALA A 300 -1.37 -4.48 -10.66
N ALA A 301 -0.07 -4.57 -10.30
CA ALA A 301 0.79 -3.41 -10.15
C ALA A 301 0.97 -2.66 -11.47
N VAL A 302 0.71 -1.36 -11.43
CA VAL A 302 0.91 -0.45 -12.58
C VAL A 302 1.63 0.83 -12.12
N SER A 303 2.33 1.48 -13.05
CA SER A 303 3.11 2.69 -12.76
C SER A 303 2.34 3.97 -13.06
N TYR A 304 2.69 5.04 -12.36
CA TYR A 304 2.17 6.39 -12.63
C TYR A 304 2.58 6.88 -14.01
N SER A 305 1.62 7.37 -14.76
CA SER A 305 1.85 8.14 -15.98
C SER A 305 2.18 9.60 -15.65
N ASP A 306 2.92 10.26 -16.52
CA ASP A 306 3.13 11.71 -16.55
C ASP A 306 3.78 12.32 -15.30
N ILE A 307 4.55 11.54 -14.49
CA ILE A 307 5.42 12.11 -13.46
C ILE A 307 6.37 13.10 -14.14
N PRO A 308 6.52 14.33 -13.60
CA PRO A 308 7.39 15.34 -14.21
C PRO A 308 8.81 14.86 -14.44
N SER A 309 9.40 15.15 -15.60
CA SER A 309 10.76 14.73 -15.97
C SER A 309 11.85 15.20 -15.00
N LYS A 310 11.61 16.31 -14.28
CA LYS A 310 12.51 16.79 -13.21
C LYS A 310 12.59 15.84 -12.01
N ASP A 311 11.54 15.06 -11.73
CA ASP A 311 11.53 13.99 -10.73
C ASP A 311 12.28 12.77 -11.28
N GLY A 312 11.96 12.35 -12.50
CA GLY A 312 12.65 11.30 -13.24
C GLY A 312 12.42 9.88 -12.76
N ARG A 313 11.68 9.69 -11.67
CA ARG A 313 11.37 8.37 -11.11
C ARG A 313 10.26 7.67 -11.88
N ARG A 314 10.30 6.35 -11.92
CA ARG A 314 9.17 5.48 -12.23
C ARG A 314 8.65 4.90 -10.93
N ILE A 315 7.42 5.20 -10.59
CA ILE A 315 6.81 4.80 -9.31
C ILE A 315 5.57 3.97 -9.61
N TRP A 316 5.40 2.87 -8.91
CA TRP A 316 4.22 2.04 -8.98
C TRP A 316 3.67 1.67 -7.59
N LEU A 317 2.44 1.15 -7.59
CA LEU A 317 1.81 0.46 -6.48
C LEU A 317 1.15 -0.81 -7.01
N GLY A 318 0.98 -1.79 -6.12
CA GLY A 318 0.19 -2.99 -6.39
C GLY A 318 -0.96 -3.12 -5.41
N TRP A 319 -1.98 -3.85 -5.77
CA TRP A 319 -3.01 -4.28 -4.84
C TRP A 319 -2.41 -5.30 -3.86
N MET A 320 -2.43 -4.96 -2.58
CA MET A 320 -1.91 -5.83 -1.52
C MET A 320 -2.95 -6.86 -1.13
N SER A 321 -3.16 -7.83 -1.98
CA SER A 321 -4.05 -8.97 -1.81
C SER A 321 -3.81 -10.02 -2.88
N ASN A 322 -4.68 -11.05 -2.92
CA ASN A 322 -4.59 -12.17 -3.84
C ASN A 322 -6.00 -12.61 -4.27
N TRP A 323 -6.19 -12.93 -5.54
CA TRP A 323 -7.47 -13.44 -6.05
C TRP A 323 -7.91 -14.76 -5.43
N ARG A 324 -7.06 -15.42 -4.65
CA ARG A 324 -7.42 -16.58 -3.85
C ARG A 324 -8.34 -16.23 -2.67
N TYR A 325 -8.20 -15.01 -2.09
CA TYR A 325 -8.98 -14.55 -0.92
C TYR A 325 -9.37 -13.07 -0.99
N PRO A 326 -9.80 -12.55 -2.13
CA PRO A 326 -9.80 -11.10 -2.40
C PRO A 326 -10.64 -10.28 -1.42
N PHE A 327 -11.73 -10.85 -0.91
CA PHE A 327 -12.66 -10.15 -0.03
C PHE A 327 -13.00 -10.95 1.23
N ALA A 328 -12.28 -12.05 1.48
CA ALA A 328 -12.45 -12.88 2.67
C ALA A 328 -11.67 -12.38 3.90
N MET A 329 -10.84 -11.33 3.72
CA MET A 329 -10.00 -10.77 4.79
C MET A 329 -10.82 -10.36 6.03
N PRO A 330 -10.28 -10.53 7.27
CA PRO A 330 -10.99 -10.26 8.51
C PRO A 330 -11.02 -8.77 8.88
N THR A 331 -11.24 -7.87 7.91
CA THR A 331 -11.09 -6.41 8.06
C THR A 331 -12.39 -5.63 8.23
N GLY A 332 -13.53 -6.28 8.40
CA GLY A 332 -14.80 -5.60 8.65
C GLY A 332 -15.39 -4.91 7.41
N ALA A 333 -15.73 -3.63 7.54
CA ALA A 333 -16.46 -2.87 6.51
C ALA A 333 -15.63 -2.49 5.28
N TRP A 334 -14.33 -2.62 5.33
CA TRP A 334 -13.40 -2.33 4.24
C TRP A 334 -12.60 -3.58 3.83
N LYS A 335 -12.21 -3.68 2.56
CA LYS A 335 -11.43 -4.80 2.01
C LYS A 335 -10.39 -4.28 1.03
N GLY A 336 -9.16 -4.75 1.21
CA GLY A 336 -8.03 -4.42 0.34
C GLY A 336 -7.35 -3.10 0.67
N ASN A 337 -6.09 -3.03 0.30
CA ASN A 337 -5.24 -1.83 0.37
C ASN A 337 -4.17 -1.91 -0.71
N MET A 338 -3.54 -0.77 -0.99
CA MET A 338 -2.36 -0.72 -1.86
C MET A 338 -1.10 -1.07 -1.08
N SER A 339 -0.04 -1.51 -1.77
CA SER A 339 1.32 -1.62 -1.22
C SER A 339 1.90 -0.25 -0.88
N VAL A 340 3.06 -0.18 -0.20
CA VAL A 340 3.82 1.06 -0.20
C VAL A 340 4.22 1.41 -1.63
N PRO A 341 4.26 2.72 -1.98
CA PRO A 341 4.75 3.15 -3.28
C PRO A 341 6.24 2.79 -3.44
N ARG A 342 6.60 2.25 -4.61
CA ARG A 342 7.95 1.77 -4.91
C ARG A 342 8.52 2.50 -6.13
N GLU A 343 9.73 2.98 -6.00
CA GLU A 343 10.56 3.47 -7.10
C GLU A 343 11.21 2.29 -7.82
N LEU A 344 11.19 2.32 -9.15
CA LEU A 344 11.69 1.25 -10.01
C LEU A 344 13.02 1.61 -10.66
N GLY A 345 13.90 0.63 -10.74
CA GLY A 345 15.17 0.71 -11.45
C GLY A 345 15.52 -0.61 -12.17
N LEU A 346 16.54 -0.58 -13.00
CA LEU A 346 17.13 -1.77 -13.60
C LEU A 346 18.59 -1.87 -13.20
N ARG A 347 19.00 -3.03 -12.67
CA ARG A 347 20.37 -3.35 -12.29
C ARG A 347 20.85 -4.61 -13.00
N ASN A 348 22.10 -4.60 -13.46
CA ASN A 348 22.73 -5.81 -13.98
C ASN A 348 23.27 -6.64 -12.80
N ILE A 349 22.62 -7.75 -12.52
CA ILE A 349 23.03 -8.68 -11.45
C ILE A 349 24.00 -9.70 -12.04
N PRO A 350 25.21 -9.89 -11.47
CA PRO A 350 26.18 -10.85 -11.97
C PRO A 350 25.59 -12.25 -12.16
N ASN A 351 25.79 -12.82 -13.36
CA ASN A 351 25.29 -14.14 -13.78
C ASN A 351 23.76 -14.28 -13.84
N GLN A 352 23.02 -13.18 -13.72
CA GLN A 352 21.56 -13.18 -13.85
C GLN A 352 21.08 -12.24 -14.97
N GLY A 353 21.89 -11.22 -15.36
CA GLY A 353 21.50 -10.18 -16.32
C GLY A 353 20.70 -9.06 -15.68
N LEU A 354 19.93 -8.32 -16.49
CA LEU A 354 19.13 -7.18 -16.01
C LEU A 354 17.95 -7.65 -15.17
N ARG A 355 17.82 -7.06 -13.98
CA ARG A 355 16.72 -7.33 -13.05
C ARG A 355 16.04 -6.02 -12.63
N LEU A 356 14.72 -6.09 -12.44
CA LEU A 356 13.94 -5.00 -11.88
C LEU A 356 14.30 -4.84 -10.41
N ILE A 357 14.64 -3.62 -10.03
CA ILE A 357 14.90 -3.21 -8.65
C ILE A 357 13.74 -2.38 -8.15
N GLN A 358 13.34 -2.60 -6.91
CA GLN A 358 12.20 -1.93 -6.30
C GLN A 358 12.60 -1.40 -4.93
N GLU A 359 12.57 -0.09 -4.76
CA GLU A 359 12.85 0.57 -3.49
C GLU A 359 11.62 1.33 -2.99
N PRO A 360 11.31 1.28 -1.68
CA PRO A 360 10.27 2.14 -1.13
C PRO A 360 10.63 3.61 -1.35
N ILE A 361 9.65 4.42 -1.75
CA ILE A 361 9.90 5.85 -2.01
C ILE A 361 10.42 6.57 -0.75
N LYS A 362 11.24 7.59 -0.98
CA LYS A 362 11.88 8.36 0.11
C LYS A 362 10.89 9.13 0.98
N GLU A 363 9.74 9.50 0.45
CA GLU A 363 8.68 10.23 1.14
C GLU A 363 8.16 9.49 2.38
N LEU A 364 8.20 8.15 2.40
CA LEU A 364 7.87 7.33 3.57
C LEU A 364 8.73 7.66 4.80
N GLN A 365 9.94 8.20 4.60
CA GLN A 365 10.81 8.58 5.71
C GLN A 365 10.26 9.75 6.54
N THR A 366 9.34 10.54 5.98
CA THR A 366 8.69 11.64 6.73
C THR A 366 7.75 11.14 7.83
N LEU A 367 7.35 9.87 7.75
CA LEU A 367 6.50 9.20 8.75
C LEU A 367 7.31 8.61 9.90
N ARG A 368 8.65 8.58 9.81
CA ARG A 368 9.50 7.99 10.84
C ARG A 368 9.44 8.80 12.13
N GLY A 369 9.15 8.12 13.22
CA GLY A 369 9.39 8.63 14.56
C GLY A 369 10.86 8.55 14.95
N LYS A 370 11.13 8.64 16.25
CA LYS A 370 12.50 8.62 16.79
C LYS A 370 13.21 7.30 16.48
N GLU A 371 14.40 7.40 15.88
CA GLU A 371 15.25 6.24 15.63
C GLU A 371 15.68 5.56 16.92
N VAL A 372 15.58 4.23 16.92
CA VAL A 372 16.27 3.37 17.90
C VAL A 372 17.33 2.57 17.15
N ALA A 373 18.59 2.94 17.35
CA ALA A 373 19.73 2.25 16.75
C ALA A 373 20.14 1.04 17.61
N VAL A 374 20.31 -0.12 16.95
CA VAL A 374 20.85 -1.33 17.56
C VAL A 374 22.29 -1.50 17.10
N PRO A 375 23.27 -1.49 18.03
CA PRO A 375 24.69 -1.52 17.70
C PRO A 375 25.12 -2.89 17.18
N LYS A 376 26.30 -2.88 16.53
CA LYS A 376 26.95 -4.09 16.04
C LYS A 376 27.19 -5.11 17.16
N GLN A 377 26.76 -6.35 16.93
CA GLN A 377 27.01 -7.46 17.83
C GLN A 377 26.93 -8.81 17.11
N GLN A 378 27.66 -9.79 17.59
CA GLN A 378 27.50 -11.17 17.17
C GLN A 378 26.24 -11.75 17.81
N LEU A 379 25.41 -12.43 17.04
CA LEU A 379 24.23 -13.09 17.58
C LEU A 379 24.66 -14.30 18.40
N ALA A 380 24.26 -14.32 19.65
CA ALA A 380 24.53 -15.40 20.59
C ALA A 380 23.22 -16.10 20.98
N ALA A 381 23.29 -17.40 21.28
CA ALA A 381 22.13 -18.15 21.73
C ALA A 381 21.51 -17.53 23.00
N GLY A 382 20.21 -17.34 23.01
CA GLY A 382 19.46 -16.78 24.14
C GLY A 382 19.57 -15.26 24.30
N VAL A 383 20.26 -14.54 23.41
CA VAL A 383 20.34 -13.08 23.41
C VAL A 383 19.53 -12.52 22.25
N ASN A 384 18.53 -11.70 22.53
CA ASN A 384 17.77 -10.98 21.54
C ASN A 384 18.30 -9.54 21.41
N PRO A 385 18.94 -9.14 20.30
CA PRO A 385 19.41 -7.76 20.12
C PRO A 385 18.28 -6.73 19.99
N PHE A 386 17.05 -7.19 19.78
CA PHE A 386 15.84 -6.35 19.67
C PHE A 386 15.02 -6.32 20.97
N ASP A 387 15.60 -6.80 22.07
CA ASP A 387 14.89 -6.76 23.35
C ASP A 387 14.48 -5.32 23.70
N GLY A 388 13.23 -5.15 24.13
CA GLY A 388 12.63 -3.84 24.39
C GLY A 388 12.06 -3.12 23.15
N LEU A 389 12.37 -3.54 21.90
CA LEU A 389 11.71 -2.98 20.72
C LEU A 389 10.29 -3.51 20.62
N LYS A 390 9.34 -2.59 20.40
CA LYS A 390 7.92 -2.90 20.24
C LYS A 390 7.32 -2.02 19.15
N GLY A 391 6.42 -2.60 18.36
CA GLY A 391 5.68 -1.85 17.34
C GLY A 391 4.66 -2.71 16.60
N THR A 392 3.57 -2.08 16.15
CA THR A 392 2.61 -2.66 15.20
C THR A 392 2.76 -2.02 13.82
N SER A 393 3.25 -0.78 13.79
CA SER A 393 3.49 0.02 12.59
C SER A 393 4.91 0.60 12.67
N TYR A 394 5.84 0.09 11.86
CA TYR A 394 7.25 0.48 11.93
C TYR A 394 8.03 0.15 10.65
N GLU A 395 9.15 0.84 10.48
CA GLU A 395 10.23 0.46 9.56
C GLU A 395 11.42 -0.08 10.34
N LEU A 396 11.99 -1.20 9.86
CA LEU A 396 13.22 -1.78 10.40
C LEU A 396 14.23 -1.99 9.27
N ASN A 397 15.39 -1.35 9.38
CA ASN A 397 16.51 -1.56 8.47
C ASN A 397 17.57 -2.41 9.19
N SER A 398 18.04 -3.47 8.56
CA SER A 398 19.04 -4.38 9.13
C SER A 398 20.10 -4.75 8.12
N GLU A 399 21.37 -4.69 8.56
CA GLU A 399 22.52 -5.19 7.82
C GLU A 399 23.20 -6.28 8.65
N LEU A 400 23.42 -7.44 8.04
CA LEU A 400 24.03 -8.60 8.70
C LEU A 400 25.21 -9.13 7.87
N THR A 401 26.22 -9.60 8.59
CA THR A 401 27.25 -10.49 8.03
C THR A 401 26.85 -11.92 8.35
N VAL A 402 26.60 -12.71 7.31
CA VAL A 402 26.13 -14.09 7.40
C VAL A 402 27.20 -15.02 6.85
N GLN A 403 27.71 -15.92 7.68
CA GLN A 403 28.69 -16.92 7.21
C GLN A 403 28.00 -18.03 6.41
N PRO A 404 28.71 -18.75 5.53
CA PRO A 404 28.19 -19.95 4.89
C PRO A 404 27.60 -20.93 5.92
N ASN A 405 26.55 -21.66 5.55
CA ASN A 405 25.82 -22.62 6.40
C ASN A 405 25.22 -21.99 7.67
N SER A 406 24.92 -20.70 7.63
CA SER A 406 24.26 -20.01 8.74
C SER A 406 22.80 -19.72 8.41
N LYS A 407 21.97 -19.72 9.44
CA LYS A 407 20.55 -19.34 9.35
C LYS A 407 20.23 -18.26 10.36
N VAL A 408 19.48 -17.27 9.92
CA VAL A 408 19.01 -16.16 10.75
C VAL A 408 17.50 -16.00 10.60
N GLU A 409 16.82 -15.71 11.71
CA GLU A 409 15.37 -15.52 11.76
C GLU A 409 15.02 -14.23 12.50
N PHE A 410 14.21 -13.40 11.86
CA PHE A 410 13.50 -12.27 12.45
C PHE A 410 12.10 -12.75 12.84
N GLN A 411 11.74 -12.59 14.08
CA GLN A 411 10.40 -12.83 14.59
C GLN A 411 9.73 -11.47 14.82
N LEU A 412 8.75 -11.16 13.98
CA LEU A 412 8.06 -9.89 13.94
C LEU A 412 6.62 -10.07 14.43
N ARG A 413 6.00 -9.01 14.94
CA ARG A 413 4.65 -9.05 15.48
C ARG A 413 4.45 -10.25 16.40
N LYS A 414 5.43 -10.46 17.30
CA LYS A 414 5.44 -11.58 18.23
C LYS A 414 4.58 -11.30 19.45
N GLY A 415 3.60 -12.15 19.67
CA GLY A 415 2.76 -12.25 20.87
C GLY A 415 3.05 -13.52 21.65
N THR A 416 2.09 -14.00 22.43
CA THR A 416 2.17 -15.29 23.14
C THR A 416 2.06 -16.45 22.15
N ASP A 417 1.03 -16.43 21.28
CA ASP A 417 0.70 -17.54 20.37
C ASP A 417 0.83 -17.14 18.90
N GLN A 418 1.32 -15.93 18.63
CA GLN A 418 1.39 -15.36 17.29
C GLN A 418 2.79 -14.87 16.98
N VAL A 419 3.22 -15.10 15.76
CA VAL A 419 4.49 -14.63 15.23
C VAL A 419 4.48 -14.67 13.69
N THR A 420 5.02 -13.62 13.08
CA THR A 420 5.41 -13.63 11.67
C THR A 420 6.91 -13.78 11.60
N LYS A 421 7.40 -14.77 10.85
CA LYS A 421 8.84 -15.04 10.77
C LYS A 421 9.39 -14.66 9.42
N VAL A 422 10.58 -14.06 9.41
CA VAL A 422 11.37 -13.84 8.20
C VAL A 422 12.73 -14.47 8.42
N SER A 423 13.03 -15.52 7.67
CA SER A 423 14.27 -16.28 7.81
C SER A 423 15.12 -16.25 6.55
N TYR A 424 16.42 -16.26 6.72
CA TYR A 424 17.37 -16.41 5.64
C TYR A 424 18.28 -17.61 5.89
N ASP A 425 18.34 -18.48 4.88
CA ASP A 425 19.22 -19.66 4.84
C ASP A 425 20.36 -19.40 3.84
N ALA A 426 21.60 -19.28 4.35
CA ALA A 426 22.75 -18.97 3.50
C ALA A 426 23.18 -20.14 2.60
N GLU A 427 22.92 -21.39 2.99
CA GLU A 427 23.22 -22.58 2.19
C GLU A 427 22.24 -22.69 1.02
N ALA A 428 20.95 -22.53 1.31
CA ALA A 428 19.90 -22.54 0.28
C ALA A 428 19.86 -21.26 -0.56
N ALA A 429 20.54 -20.19 -0.11
CA ALA A 429 20.46 -18.85 -0.68
C ALA A 429 19.00 -18.38 -0.84
N ASN A 430 18.24 -18.47 0.22
CA ASN A 430 16.80 -18.29 0.19
C ASN A 430 16.28 -17.45 1.37
N LEU A 431 15.43 -16.46 1.06
CA LEU A 431 14.68 -15.67 2.04
C LEU A 431 13.26 -16.22 2.12
N THR A 432 12.77 -16.50 3.31
CA THR A 432 11.42 -17.06 3.54
C THR A 432 10.63 -16.19 4.50
N ILE A 433 9.38 -15.85 4.15
CA ILE A 433 8.38 -15.33 5.08
C ILE A 433 7.44 -16.48 5.46
N ASP A 434 7.27 -16.70 6.76
CA ASP A 434 6.31 -17.64 7.33
C ASP A 434 5.22 -16.88 8.08
N ARG A 435 3.99 -16.95 7.55
CA ARG A 435 2.80 -16.33 8.16
C ARG A 435 1.82 -17.35 8.76
N ILE A 436 2.25 -18.59 8.97
CA ILE A 436 1.37 -19.68 9.47
C ILE A 436 0.75 -19.30 10.82
N HIS A 437 1.52 -18.64 11.68
CA HIS A 437 1.08 -18.20 13.01
C HIS A 437 0.95 -16.66 13.13
N SER A 438 0.68 -15.96 12.04
CA SER A 438 0.62 -14.49 12.01
C SER A 438 -0.76 -13.92 12.38
N GLY A 439 -1.45 -14.53 13.34
CA GLY A 439 -2.74 -14.08 13.85
C GLY A 439 -3.94 -14.79 13.20
N VAL A 440 -4.93 -14.02 12.73
CA VAL A 440 -6.14 -14.59 12.10
C VAL A 440 -5.78 -15.12 10.72
N THR A 441 -5.67 -16.44 10.58
CA THR A 441 -5.24 -17.11 9.34
C THR A 441 -6.25 -18.11 8.78
N LEU A 442 -7.32 -18.45 9.54
CA LEU A 442 -8.27 -19.50 9.20
C LEU A 442 -9.44 -19.03 8.32
N PHE A 443 -9.48 -17.75 7.93
CA PHE A 443 -10.52 -17.20 7.07
C PHE A 443 -10.48 -17.75 5.64
N GLU A 444 -9.31 -18.24 5.21
CA GLU A 444 -9.13 -18.89 3.91
C GLU A 444 -8.12 -20.04 4.00
N LYS A 445 -8.51 -21.18 3.40
CA LYS A 445 -7.64 -22.37 3.33
C LYS A 445 -6.41 -22.06 2.48
N GLY A 446 -5.22 -22.17 3.11
CA GLY A 446 -3.94 -21.92 2.47
C GLY A 446 -3.48 -20.46 2.54
N PHE A 447 -4.15 -19.60 3.32
CA PHE A 447 -3.56 -18.31 3.71
C PHE A 447 -2.36 -18.53 4.65
N ALA A 448 -2.47 -19.48 5.59
CA ALA A 448 -1.38 -19.88 6.48
C ALA A 448 -0.31 -20.66 5.69
N GLU A 449 0.66 -19.94 5.10
CA GLU A 449 1.70 -20.54 4.24
C GLU A 449 3.04 -19.84 4.37
N GLN A 450 4.06 -20.43 3.76
CA GLN A 450 5.39 -19.84 3.59
C GLN A 450 5.55 -19.34 2.15
N MET A 451 6.28 -18.22 2.01
CA MET A 451 6.67 -17.62 0.74
C MET A 451 8.18 -17.47 0.70
N SER A 452 8.78 -17.76 -0.45
CA SER A 452 10.24 -17.79 -0.56
C SER A 452 10.74 -17.06 -1.80
N ALA A 453 11.85 -16.33 -1.62
CA ALA A 453 12.58 -15.63 -2.66
C ALA A 453 14.03 -16.14 -2.75
N PRO A 454 14.54 -16.50 -3.93
CA PRO A 454 15.96 -16.75 -4.11
C PRO A 454 16.73 -15.44 -3.87
N LEU A 455 17.74 -15.50 -3.00
CA LEU A 455 18.52 -14.34 -2.63
C LEU A 455 19.96 -14.72 -2.31
N LYS A 456 20.92 -14.20 -3.04
CA LYS A 456 22.35 -14.42 -2.79
C LYS A 456 22.89 -13.29 -1.90
N LEU A 457 23.80 -13.66 -0.99
CA LEU A 457 24.57 -12.67 -0.24
C LEU A 457 25.47 -11.87 -1.18
N LYS A 458 25.66 -10.58 -0.88
CA LYS A 458 26.67 -9.72 -1.52
C LYS A 458 27.84 -9.58 -0.57
N ASP A 459 28.97 -10.19 -0.91
CA ASP A 459 30.19 -10.19 -0.08
C ASP A 459 29.94 -10.66 1.36
N GLY A 460 29.10 -11.70 1.52
CA GLY A 460 28.67 -12.22 2.83
C GLY A 460 27.69 -11.33 3.60
N LYS A 461 27.16 -10.29 2.95
CA LYS A 461 26.21 -9.35 3.55
C LYS A 461 24.78 -9.65 3.11
N LEU A 462 23.88 -9.51 4.07
CA LEU A 462 22.44 -9.51 3.91
C LEU A 462 21.89 -8.16 4.39
N LYS A 463 21.21 -7.46 3.49
CA LYS A 463 20.48 -6.24 3.83
C LYS A 463 18.98 -6.51 3.74
N LEU A 464 18.24 -6.18 4.78
CA LEU A 464 16.79 -6.31 4.81
C LEU A 464 16.17 -5.02 5.32
N ARG A 465 15.19 -4.52 4.59
CA ARG A 465 14.37 -3.39 4.97
C ARG A 465 12.92 -3.86 5.06
N PHE A 466 12.33 -3.70 6.23
CA PHE A 466 10.99 -4.15 6.54
C PHE A 466 10.06 -2.94 6.68
N PHE A 467 8.91 -3.02 6.07
CA PHE A 467 7.76 -2.17 6.34
C PHE A 467 6.67 -3.04 6.95
N VAL A 468 6.38 -2.81 8.22
CA VAL A 468 5.35 -3.53 8.98
C VAL A 468 4.24 -2.55 9.31
N ASP A 469 3.02 -2.91 8.94
CA ASP A 469 1.83 -2.16 9.31
C ASP A 469 0.85 -3.08 10.07
N GLU A 470 -0.30 -2.56 10.46
CA GLU A 470 -1.28 -3.28 11.27
C GLU A 470 -1.69 -4.63 10.67
N ALA A 471 -1.74 -4.73 9.34
CA ALA A 471 -2.16 -5.92 8.62
C ALA A 471 -1.22 -6.35 7.49
N SER A 472 0.03 -5.87 7.46
CA SER A 472 0.94 -6.17 6.35
C SER A 472 2.41 -6.19 6.75
N LEU A 473 3.18 -6.90 5.92
CA LEU A 473 4.63 -6.96 5.94
C LEU A 473 5.15 -6.90 4.51
N GLU A 474 5.99 -5.91 4.20
CA GLU A 474 6.76 -5.85 2.96
C GLU A 474 8.26 -5.90 3.29
N VAL A 475 8.98 -6.83 2.68
CA VAL A 475 10.42 -7.03 2.87
C VAL A 475 11.17 -6.74 1.58
N PHE A 476 12.06 -5.74 1.62
CA PHE A 476 12.94 -5.37 0.53
C PHE A 476 14.35 -5.87 0.86
N ALA A 477 14.87 -6.76 0.04
CA ALA A 477 16.13 -7.42 0.28
C ALA A 477 17.22 -6.96 -0.70
N ASN A 478 18.45 -6.78 -0.18
CA ASN A 478 19.66 -6.42 -0.92
C ASN A 478 19.46 -5.21 -1.85
N ASP A 479 18.94 -4.12 -1.28
CA ASP A 479 18.66 -2.88 -2.01
C ASP A 479 17.70 -3.14 -3.19
N GLY A 480 16.57 -3.82 -2.91
CA GLY A 480 15.46 -4.01 -3.83
C GLY A 480 15.60 -5.14 -4.87
N GLU A 481 16.60 -6.02 -4.74
CA GLU A 481 16.78 -7.16 -5.66
C GLU A 481 15.70 -8.23 -5.54
N ALA A 482 15.19 -8.42 -4.34
CA ALA A 482 14.02 -9.26 -4.09
C ALA A 482 13.06 -8.54 -3.14
N VAL A 483 11.78 -8.65 -3.45
CA VAL A 483 10.71 -8.12 -2.61
C VAL A 483 9.73 -9.24 -2.30
N VAL A 484 9.26 -9.28 -1.05
CA VAL A 484 8.27 -10.24 -0.59
C VAL A 484 7.20 -9.51 0.19
N SER A 485 5.98 -9.49 -0.33
CA SER A 485 4.83 -8.80 0.23
C SER A 485 3.82 -9.78 0.79
N SER A 486 3.36 -9.53 2.00
CA SER A 486 2.45 -10.42 2.74
C SER A 486 1.44 -9.65 3.56
N LEU A 487 0.18 -10.00 3.44
CA LEU A 487 -0.81 -9.69 4.46
C LEU A 487 -0.56 -10.57 5.69
N ILE A 488 -0.81 -9.99 6.86
CA ILE A 488 -0.77 -10.64 8.18
C ILE A 488 -1.90 -10.06 9.02
N PHE A 489 -2.45 -10.82 9.97
CA PHE A 489 -3.56 -10.33 10.80
C PHE A 489 -3.33 -10.61 12.29
N PRO A 490 -2.19 -10.17 12.86
CA PRO A 490 -1.88 -10.37 14.27
C PRO A 490 -2.73 -9.48 15.17
N ASP A 491 -2.91 -9.90 16.40
CA ASP A 491 -3.50 -9.02 17.40
C ASP A 491 -2.57 -7.82 17.70
N PRO A 492 -3.12 -6.64 18.04
CA PRO A 492 -2.31 -5.46 18.39
C PRO A 492 -1.35 -5.69 19.56
N THR A 493 -1.65 -6.65 20.46
CA THR A 493 -0.77 -7.08 21.55
C THR A 493 0.44 -7.87 21.06
N SER A 494 0.39 -8.43 19.86
CA SER A 494 1.53 -9.07 19.19
C SER A 494 2.43 -7.99 18.59
N ASN A 495 3.29 -7.39 19.40
CA ASN A 495 4.06 -6.19 19.06
C ASN A 495 5.57 -6.30 19.29
N ARG A 496 6.07 -7.45 19.79
CA ARG A 496 7.49 -7.65 20.06
C ARG A 496 8.26 -8.08 18.82
N LEU A 497 9.58 -7.85 18.86
CA LEU A 497 10.54 -8.24 17.84
C LEU A 497 11.64 -9.09 18.45
N GLU A 498 12.09 -10.11 17.73
CA GLU A 498 13.27 -10.90 18.08
C GLU A 498 14.12 -11.16 16.84
N LEU A 499 15.44 -11.22 17.05
CA LEU A 499 16.42 -11.61 16.03
C LEU A 499 17.29 -12.72 16.60
N ILE A 500 17.32 -13.87 15.94
CA ILE A 500 18.05 -15.04 16.40
C ILE A 500 18.88 -15.64 15.25
N ALA A 501 20.09 -16.12 15.57
CA ALA A 501 20.82 -17.03 14.70
C ALA A 501 20.47 -18.46 15.13
N SER A 502 19.78 -19.19 14.25
CA SER A 502 19.38 -20.56 14.54
C SER A 502 20.51 -21.58 14.25
N GLU A 503 21.39 -21.23 13.31
CA GLU A 503 22.55 -22.04 12.93
C GLU A 503 23.72 -21.14 12.52
N GLY A 504 24.97 -21.63 12.74
CA GLY A 504 26.20 -21.02 12.30
C GLY A 504 26.55 -19.69 13.00
N LYS A 505 27.22 -18.80 12.28
CA LYS A 505 27.68 -17.49 12.79
C LYS A 505 27.05 -16.35 12.00
N VAL A 506 26.32 -15.49 12.70
CA VAL A 506 25.70 -14.28 12.17
C VAL A 506 26.12 -13.10 13.02
N THR A 507 26.52 -12.01 12.39
CA THR A 507 26.77 -10.73 13.06
C THR A 507 25.73 -9.73 12.60
N LEU A 508 24.99 -9.13 13.50
CA LEU A 508 24.25 -7.91 13.25
C LEU A 508 25.26 -6.77 13.13
N ASP A 509 25.45 -6.23 11.93
CA ASP A 509 26.36 -5.11 11.72
C ASP A 509 25.71 -3.79 12.13
N LYS A 510 24.41 -3.65 11.86
CA LYS A 510 23.62 -2.46 12.19
C LYS A 510 22.12 -2.81 12.09
N ALA A 511 21.31 -2.27 13.00
CA ALA A 511 19.89 -2.15 12.76
C ALA A 511 19.37 -0.78 13.22
N GLN A 512 18.34 -0.29 12.52
CA GLN A 512 17.65 0.96 12.80
C GLN A 512 16.15 0.70 12.79
N PHE A 513 15.53 0.94 13.91
CA PHE A 513 14.09 0.80 14.10
C PHE A 513 13.46 2.18 14.16
N TYR A 514 12.40 2.39 13.38
CA TYR A 514 11.63 3.62 13.35
C TYR A 514 10.14 3.29 13.54
N PRO A 515 9.52 3.69 14.65
CA PRO A 515 8.07 3.73 14.70
C PRO A 515 7.55 4.58 13.54
N MET A 516 6.48 4.12 12.88
CA MET A 516 5.87 4.85 11.76
C MET A 516 4.57 5.52 12.21
N GLY A 517 4.42 6.80 11.86
CA GLY A 517 3.19 7.55 12.09
C GLY A 517 2.08 7.17 11.11
N THR A 518 0.87 7.62 11.42
CA THR A 518 -0.28 7.46 10.52
C THR A 518 -0.38 8.60 9.51
N VAL A 519 -0.85 8.29 8.32
CA VAL A 519 -1.15 9.28 7.27
C VAL A 519 -2.59 9.80 7.34
N TRP A 520 -3.42 9.25 8.22
CA TRP A 520 -4.86 9.48 8.22
C TRP A 520 -5.30 10.59 9.17
N ARG A 521 -4.61 10.77 10.29
CA ARG A 521 -4.93 11.74 11.33
C ARG A 521 -3.66 12.36 11.87
N LYS A 522 -3.77 13.56 12.44
CA LYS A 522 -2.61 14.22 13.03
C LYS A 522 -2.22 13.49 14.31
N GLU A 523 -1.06 12.86 14.28
CA GLU A 523 -0.45 12.19 15.43
C GLU A 523 0.90 12.79 15.77
N ASP A 524 1.16 12.97 17.06
CA ASP A 524 2.50 13.24 17.55
C ASP A 524 3.18 11.90 17.91
N VAL A 525 3.91 11.33 16.97
CA VAL A 525 4.61 10.03 17.14
C VAL A 525 5.64 10.03 18.28
N ASN A 526 5.92 11.17 18.90
CA ASN A 526 6.94 11.33 19.94
C ASN A 526 6.37 11.53 21.37
N GLY A 527 5.03 11.55 21.55
CA GLY A 527 4.47 11.84 22.86
C GLY A 527 2.95 11.73 22.97
N MET A 528 2.33 10.82 22.24
CA MET A 528 0.88 10.76 22.13
C MET A 528 0.16 10.33 23.39
N ALA A 529 -0.95 11.05 23.69
CA ALA A 529 -1.92 10.58 24.64
C ALA A 529 -2.51 9.22 24.21
N PRO A 530 -2.78 8.31 25.15
CA PRO A 530 -3.47 7.06 24.90
C PRO A 530 -4.79 7.28 24.14
N GLN A 531 -5.07 6.49 23.13
CA GLN A 531 -6.31 6.55 22.37
C GLN A 531 -7.21 5.35 22.63
N ARG A 532 -6.61 4.20 22.87
CA ARG A 532 -7.32 2.99 23.30
C ARG A 532 -6.37 2.04 24.04
N VAL A 533 -6.94 1.23 24.92
CA VAL A 533 -6.29 0.08 25.52
C VAL A 533 -6.82 -1.17 24.84
N VAL A 534 -5.94 -1.98 24.28
CA VAL A 534 -6.27 -3.24 23.60
C VAL A 534 -5.89 -4.39 24.52
N LEU A 535 -6.83 -5.31 24.72
CA LEU A 535 -6.63 -6.54 25.48
C LEU A 535 -6.78 -7.72 24.53
N ASN A 536 -5.95 -8.75 24.71
CA ASN A 536 -6.00 -9.96 23.86
C ASN A 536 -7.20 -10.88 24.18
N LYS A 537 -7.94 -10.59 25.25
CA LYS A 537 -9.13 -11.35 25.69
C LYS A 537 -10.23 -10.41 26.13
N THR A 538 -11.47 -10.79 25.90
CA THR A 538 -12.67 -10.11 26.42
C THR A 538 -13.33 -10.89 27.55
N THR A 539 -13.05 -12.17 27.63
CA THR A 539 -13.48 -13.08 28.71
C THR A 539 -12.32 -13.96 29.15
N LEU A 540 -12.34 -14.42 30.40
CA LEU A 540 -11.29 -15.24 30.99
C LEU A 540 -11.88 -16.24 31.96
N ASP A 541 -11.65 -17.53 31.73
CA ASP A 541 -12.02 -18.59 32.67
C ASP A 541 -10.81 -18.96 33.52
N VAL A 542 -10.94 -18.82 34.84
CA VAL A 542 -9.85 -19.04 35.80
C VAL A 542 -10.30 -20.04 36.86
N PRO A 543 -9.60 -21.18 37.04
CA PRO A 543 -9.94 -22.05 38.17
C PRO A 543 -9.58 -21.40 39.50
N ILE A 544 -10.27 -21.77 40.57
CA ILE A 544 -9.93 -21.33 41.93
C ILE A 544 -8.46 -21.72 42.20
N TYR A 545 -7.66 -20.77 42.72
CA TYR A 545 -6.21 -20.83 42.94
C TYR A 545 -5.37 -20.95 41.65
N GLY A 546 -5.99 -21.07 40.47
CA GLY A 546 -5.30 -21.00 39.18
C GLY A 546 -5.02 -19.56 38.78
N SER A 547 -4.21 -19.41 37.74
CA SER A 547 -3.88 -18.10 37.16
C SER A 547 -3.94 -18.11 35.65
N GLN A 548 -4.35 -16.99 35.06
CA GLN A 548 -4.36 -16.76 33.61
C GLN A 548 -3.78 -15.39 33.29
N SER A 549 -3.11 -15.26 32.16
CA SER A 549 -2.54 -13.99 31.71
C SER A 549 -3.46 -13.25 30.74
N ILE A 550 -3.46 -11.94 30.85
CA ILE A 550 -4.03 -11.00 29.90
C ILE A 550 -2.86 -10.17 29.33
N GLU A 551 -2.71 -10.17 28.03
CA GLU A 551 -1.80 -9.22 27.36
C GLU A 551 -2.54 -7.94 27.04
N ALA A 552 -1.83 -6.83 27.16
CA ALA A 552 -2.38 -5.50 26.90
C ALA A 552 -1.39 -4.61 26.14
N SER A 553 -1.91 -3.71 25.35
CA SER A 553 -1.14 -2.62 24.74
C SER A 553 -1.96 -1.34 24.72
N VAL A 554 -1.26 -0.21 24.81
CA VAL A 554 -1.86 1.12 24.60
C VAL A 554 -1.57 1.55 23.18
N VAL A 555 -2.57 2.04 22.47
CA VAL A 555 -2.45 2.57 21.11
C VAL A 555 -2.56 4.09 21.16
N PRO A 556 -1.65 4.82 20.51
CA PRO A 556 -0.48 4.33 19.76
C PRO A 556 0.63 3.80 20.66
N LEU A 557 1.42 2.87 20.12
CA LEU A 557 2.53 2.24 20.87
C LEU A 557 3.67 3.19 21.19
N SER A 558 3.76 4.33 20.52
CA SER A 558 4.68 5.44 20.81
C SER A 558 4.31 6.24 22.07
N GLY A 559 3.08 6.09 22.55
CA GLY A 559 2.61 6.70 23.79
C GLY A 559 2.97 5.90 25.04
N PRO A 560 2.62 6.44 26.26
CA PRO A 560 2.81 5.73 27.51
C PRO A 560 2.13 4.36 27.50
N GLN A 561 2.86 3.29 27.76
CA GLN A 561 2.36 1.91 27.76
C GLN A 561 1.95 1.41 29.16
N GLU A 562 2.14 2.21 30.18
CA GLU A 562 1.79 1.86 31.56
C GLU A 562 0.27 1.81 31.76
N LEU A 563 -0.21 0.74 32.35
CA LEU A 563 -1.60 0.49 32.66
C LEU A 563 -1.80 0.27 34.15
N LYS A 564 -2.86 0.90 34.69
CA LYS A 564 -3.35 0.60 36.03
C LYS A 564 -4.41 -0.49 35.93
N TRP A 565 -4.19 -1.58 36.66
CA TRP A 565 -5.10 -2.72 36.69
C TRP A 565 -5.89 -2.76 37.99
N THR A 566 -7.17 -3.05 37.90
CA THR A 566 -8.07 -3.19 39.07
C THR A 566 -9.03 -4.34 38.85
N SER A 567 -9.41 -4.99 39.95
CA SER A 567 -10.51 -5.95 39.99
C SER A 567 -11.75 -5.30 40.58
N SER A 568 -12.92 -5.62 40.06
CA SER A 568 -14.20 -5.22 40.63
C SER A 568 -14.50 -5.94 41.95
N ASP A 569 -13.91 -7.13 42.15
CA ASP A 569 -14.05 -7.94 43.36
C ASP A 569 -12.81 -8.80 43.59
N GLU A 570 -11.95 -8.38 44.52
CA GLU A 570 -10.71 -9.09 44.84
C GLU A 570 -10.95 -10.37 45.66
N GLU A 571 -12.12 -10.57 46.25
CA GLU A 571 -12.49 -11.84 46.89
C GLU A 571 -12.78 -12.93 45.84
N ILE A 572 -13.17 -12.56 44.62
CA ILE A 572 -13.41 -13.48 43.49
C ILE A 572 -12.13 -13.65 42.65
N ALA A 573 -11.52 -12.55 42.22
CA ALA A 573 -10.32 -12.58 41.39
C ALA A 573 -9.39 -11.42 41.72
N THR A 574 -8.09 -11.70 41.89
CA THR A 574 -7.05 -10.69 42.05
C THR A 574 -6.28 -10.49 40.76
N VAL A 575 -5.71 -9.29 40.57
CA VAL A 575 -4.91 -8.94 39.39
C VAL A 575 -3.56 -8.39 39.80
N SER A 576 -2.50 -8.83 39.12
CA SER A 576 -1.13 -8.33 39.30
C SER A 576 -0.52 -7.96 37.95
N VAL A 577 0.24 -6.86 37.92
CA VAL A 577 0.90 -6.35 36.71
C VAL A 577 2.03 -7.26 36.28
N THR A 578 2.17 -7.46 34.99
CA THR A 578 3.30 -8.16 34.34
C THR A 578 3.95 -7.25 33.30
N ASN A 579 5.09 -7.65 32.73
CA ASN A 579 5.78 -6.85 31.70
C ASN A 579 4.96 -6.57 30.46
N ASN A 580 3.95 -7.41 30.14
CA ASN A 580 3.15 -7.31 28.91
C ASN A 580 1.64 -7.24 29.16
N GLY A 581 1.20 -6.91 30.39
CA GLY A 581 -0.21 -6.88 30.74
C GLY A 581 -0.44 -7.22 32.20
N ALA A 582 -1.24 -8.25 32.49
CA ALA A 582 -1.55 -8.66 33.85
C ALA A 582 -1.74 -10.16 34.01
N GLN A 583 -1.51 -10.67 35.21
CA GLN A 583 -1.88 -12.01 35.64
C GLN A 583 -3.11 -11.92 36.55
N VAL A 584 -4.15 -12.65 36.22
CA VAL A 584 -5.38 -12.77 37.00
C VAL A 584 -5.37 -14.12 37.73
N LYS A 585 -5.61 -14.08 39.03
CA LYS A 585 -5.67 -15.28 39.89
C LYS A 585 -7.08 -15.44 40.43
N GLY A 586 -7.66 -16.62 40.27
CA GLY A 586 -8.95 -16.99 40.87
C GLY A 586 -8.82 -17.22 42.37
N VAL A 587 -9.71 -16.63 43.15
CA VAL A 587 -9.76 -16.72 44.61
C VAL A 587 -10.97 -17.53 45.07
N LYS A 588 -12.16 -17.19 44.56
CA LYS A 588 -13.44 -17.81 44.91
C LYS A 588 -14.33 -17.89 43.68
N ALA A 589 -15.14 -18.93 43.57
CA ALA A 589 -16.09 -19.06 42.46
C ALA A 589 -17.03 -17.86 42.36
N GLY A 590 -17.17 -17.30 41.16
CA GLY A 590 -17.96 -16.10 40.88
C GLY A 590 -17.55 -15.37 39.62
N GLN A 591 -18.00 -14.15 39.48
CA GLN A 591 -17.68 -13.27 38.35
C GLN A 591 -17.05 -11.97 38.86
N ALA A 592 -15.98 -11.53 38.19
CA ALA A 592 -15.35 -10.25 38.44
C ALA A 592 -14.98 -9.58 37.10
N GLU A 593 -14.94 -8.26 37.08
CA GLU A 593 -14.45 -7.48 35.95
C GLU A 593 -13.05 -6.98 36.25
N ILE A 594 -12.08 -7.30 35.39
CA ILE A 594 -10.71 -6.76 35.48
C ILE A 594 -10.62 -5.59 34.51
N LYS A 595 -10.23 -4.41 35.01
CA LYS A 595 -10.09 -3.18 34.24
C LYS A 595 -8.62 -2.83 34.06
N ALA A 596 -8.27 -2.47 32.84
CA ALA A 596 -7.01 -1.85 32.45
C ALA A 596 -7.27 -0.38 32.10
N THR A 597 -6.65 0.53 32.82
CA THR A 597 -6.83 1.98 32.65
C THR A 597 -5.51 2.60 32.22
N SER A 598 -5.53 3.47 31.20
CA SER A 598 -4.34 4.22 30.76
C SER A 598 -3.81 5.13 31.87
N GLN A 599 -2.53 5.50 31.77
CA GLN A 599 -1.84 6.31 32.79
C GLN A 599 -2.54 7.64 33.07
N ASP A 600 -3.11 8.27 32.05
CA ASP A 600 -3.88 9.53 32.14
C ASP A 600 -5.30 9.34 32.69
N GLY A 601 -5.75 8.09 32.89
CA GLY A 601 -7.07 7.75 33.41
C GLY A 601 -8.22 7.86 32.42
N ASN A 602 -7.97 8.28 31.18
CA ASN A 602 -9.04 8.59 30.22
C ASN A 602 -9.55 7.37 29.45
N ILE A 603 -8.72 6.34 29.28
CA ILE A 603 -9.04 5.17 28.47
C ILE A 603 -9.10 3.93 29.36
N VAL A 604 -10.19 3.20 29.27
CA VAL A 604 -10.45 1.98 30.03
C VAL A 604 -10.85 0.85 29.09
N SER A 605 -10.25 -0.33 29.27
CA SER A 605 -10.73 -1.59 28.69
C SER A 605 -10.92 -2.61 29.80
N SER A 606 -11.84 -3.57 29.61
CA SER A 606 -12.11 -4.58 30.62
C SER A 606 -12.21 -6.00 30.07
N VAL A 607 -11.96 -6.96 30.97
CA VAL A 607 -12.13 -8.40 30.74
C VAL A 607 -13.09 -8.94 31.78
N GLN A 608 -14.10 -9.67 31.33
CA GLN A 608 -15.00 -10.40 32.21
C GLN A 608 -14.35 -11.70 32.65
N VAL A 609 -14.18 -11.90 33.96
CA VAL A 609 -13.53 -13.08 34.54
C VAL A 609 -14.56 -13.97 35.19
N TYR A 610 -14.54 -15.25 34.84
CA TYR A 610 -15.34 -16.33 35.43
C TYR A 610 -14.43 -17.23 36.23
N VAL A 611 -14.57 -17.20 37.56
CA VAL A 611 -13.81 -18.10 38.43
C VAL A 611 -14.68 -19.31 38.75
N PHE A 612 -14.16 -20.49 38.49
CA PHE A 612 -14.87 -21.77 38.67
C PHE A 612 -14.10 -22.75 39.55
N ASP A 613 -14.84 -23.71 40.15
CA ASP A 613 -14.23 -24.80 40.89
C ASP A 613 -13.67 -25.83 39.89
N GLY A 614 -12.37 -25.97 39.87
CA GLY A 614 -11.62 -26.79 38.92
C GLY A 614 -11.65 -28.32 39.20
N LYS A 615 -12.78 -28.84 39.76
CA LYS A 615 -12.93 -30.28 39.98
C LYS A 615 -13.41 -31.02 38.73
#